data_4dc517c6ea416f4d51dbc7c746dd61a8
#
_entry.id   4dc517c6ea416f4d51dbc7c746dd61a8
#
_cell.length_a   1.000
_cell.length_b   1.000
_cell.length_c   1.000
_cell.angle_alpha   90.00
_cell.angle_beta   90.00
_cell.angle_gamma   90.00
#
_symmetry.space_group_name_H-M   'P 1'
#
loop_
_entity.id
_entity.type
_entity.pdbx_description
1 polymer ?
#
loop_
_entity_poly.entity_id
_entity_poly.type
_entity_poly.pdbx_seq_one_letter_code
_entity_poly.pdbx_strand_id
1 'polypeptide(L)'
;MRPAPTRPSRSPVSPGDRRAKPRVQPHEYIRGGTAKLLTLFRPATGQLRAKGVTNAPNVVLHPWLKAELLQILDDLPDSTRRESDAQAQWETWLGHLPHLPLPPLRLILVWDNLAGHLSTSMVIWLFAHGVMPLYTPLSGSWLNMAESVQRIICGRALNGQHPKTAA
;
A
#
# COMPACT_ATOMS: atom_id res chain seq x y z
N MET A 1 39.61 57.46 -37.12
CA MET A 1 39.34 56.08 -37.58
C MET A 1 39.42 55.13 -36.38
N ARG A 2 38.28 54.66 -35.85
CA ARG A 2 38.24 53.71 -34.71
C ARG A 2 38.16 52.31 -35.27
N PRO A 3 38.96 51.34 -34.78
CA PRO A 3 38.84 49.96 -35.25
C PRO A 3 37.55 49.31 -34.69
N ALA A 4 36.94 48.45 -35.52
CA ALA A 4 35.73 47.73 -35.24
C ALA A 4 35.96 46.63 -34.12
N PRO A 5 34.97 46.34 -33.29
CA PRO A 5 35.09 45.29 -32.25
C PRO A 5 35.10 43.91 -32.91
N THR A 6 36.14 43.14 -32.60
CA THR A 6 36.29 41.73 -32.97
C THR A 6 35.24 40.88 -32.26
N ARG A 7 34.49 40.08 -33.01
CA ARG A 7 33.56 39.06 -32.49
C ARG A 7 34.33 37.97 -31.75
N PRO A 8 33.88 37.56 -30.55
CA PRO A 8 34.46 36.40 -29.91
C PRO A 8 34.14 35.13 -30.69
N SER A 9 35.16 34.33 -30.99
CA SER A 9 35.07 33.03 -31.64
C SER A 9 34.32 32.05 -30.72
N ARG A 10 33.23 31.48 -31.22
CA ARG A 10 32.54 30.37 -30.56
C ARG A 10 33.42 29.13 -30.70
N SER A 11 33.88 28.61 -29.54
CA SER A 11 34.48 27.29 -29.47
C SER A 11 33.44 26.22 -29.86
N PRO A 12 33.82 25.15 -30.57
CA PRO A 12 32.90 24.08 -30.92
C PRO A 12 32.51 23.31 -29.67
N VAL A 13 31.22 23.20 -29.42
CA VAL A 13 30.65 22.41 -28.33
C VAL A 13 30.86 20.93 -28.64
N SER A 14 31.53 20.23 -27.74
CA SER A 14 31.76 18.77 -27.79
C SER A 14 30.45 17.97 -27.89
N PRO A 15 30.39 16.87 -28.67
CA PRO A 15 29.18 16.09 -28.93
C PRO A 15 28.55 15.41 -27.69
N GLY A 16 29.18 15.51 -26.52
CA GLY A 16 28.72 14.85 -25.30
C GLY A 16 27.74 15.62 -24.39
N ASP A 17 27.49 16.91 -24.65
CA ASP A 17 26.79 17.80 -23.72
C ASP A 17 25.29 18.02 -24.06
N ARG A 18 24.70 17.11 -24.79
CA ARG A 18 23.23 17.10 -24.95
C ARG A 18 22.60 16.39 -23.74
N ARG A 19 22.66 16.99 -22.59
CA ARG A 19 21.68 16.71 -21.53
C ARG A 19 20.31 17.03 -22.13
N ALA A 20 19.53 15.99 -22.42
CA ALA A 20 18.15 16.17 -22.83
C ALA A 20 17.48 17.08 -21.82
N LYS A 21 17.03 18.25 -22.25
CA LYS A 21 16.22 19.15 -21.40
C LYS A 21 15.10 18.29 -20.82
N PRO A 22 14.89 18.29 -19.49
CA PRO A 22 13.77 17.58 -18.92
C PRO A 22 12.51 18.05 -19.64
N ARG A 23 11.69 17.11 -20.11
CA ARG A 23 10.41 17.42 -20.74
C ARG A 23 9.62 18.27 -19.75
N VAL A 24 9.43 19.54 -20.05
CA VAL A 24 8.57 20.44 -19.26
C VAL A 24 7.17 19.90 -19.44
N GLN A 25 6.61 19.31 -18.36
CA GLN A 25 5.20 18.93 -18.36
C GLN A 25 4.37 20.21 -18.38
N PRO A 26 3.29 20.26 -19.16
CA PRO A 26 2.42 21.44 -19.19
C PRO A 26 1.88 21.71 -17.77
N HIS A 27 1.87 22.98 -17.35
CA HIS A 27 1.42 23.40 -16.03
C HIS A 27 -0.09 23.17 -15.79
N GLU A 28 -0.87 22.91 -16.83
CA GLU A 28 -2.29 22.57 -16.70
C GLU A 28 -2.45 21.04 -16.57
N TYR A 29 -2.72 20.61 -15.34
CA TYR A 29 -3.09 19.25 -15.04
C TYR A 29 -4.62 19.11 -15.07
N ILE A 30 -5.15 18.62 -16.17
CA ILE A 30 -6.58 18.30 -16.28
C ILE A 30 -6.82 17.00 -15.51
N ARG A 31 -7.48 17.12 -14.35
CA ARG A 31 -7.85 15.94 -13.54
C ARG A 31 -9.02 15.22 -14.18
N GLY A 32 -8.76 14.09 -14.84
CA GLY A 32 -9.79 13.19 -15.38
C GLY A 32 -10.54 12.37 -14.33
N GLY A 33 -10.17 12.49 -13.06
CA GLY A 33 -10.74 11.75 -11.93
C GLY A 33 -9.66 11.25 -10.98
N THR A 34 -10.08 10.62 -9.89
CA THR A 34 -9.19 9.96 -8.92
C THR A 34 -9.65 8.54 -8.70
N ALA A 35 -8.78 7.57 -8.95
CA ALA A 35 -8.96 6.19 -8.54
C ALA A 35 -8.12 5.91 -7.28
N LYS A 36 -8.62 5.05 -6.42
CA LYS A 36 -7.90 4.52 -5.27
C LYS A 36 -7.53 3.07 -5.53
N LEU A 37 -6.42 2.63 -4.98
CA LEU A 37 -5.97 1.26 -5.08
C LEU A 37 -6.03 0.64 -3.67
N LEU A 38 -6.93 -0.32 -3.48
CA LEU A 38 -6.91 -1.19 -2.31
C LEU A 38 -5.80 -2.21 -2.52
N THR A 39 -4.96 -2.43 -1.52
CA THR A 39 -3.86 -3.38 -1.61
C THR A 39 -3.71 -4.20 -0.35
N LEU A 40 -3.40 -5.47 -0.53
CA LEU A 40 -3.02 -6.40 0.53
C LEU A 40 -1.75 -7.13 0.09
N PHE A 41 -0.67 -6.93 0.84
CA PHE A 41 0.64 -7.48 0.52
C PHE A 41 1.05 -8.52 1.55
N ARG A 42 1.45 -9.71 1.09
CA ARG A 42 1.96 -10.81 1.91
C ARG A 42 3.49 -10.90 1.74
N PRO A 43 4.29 -10.35 2.67
CA PRO A 43 5.75 -10.31 2.52
C PRO A 43 6.39 -11.69 2.41
N ALA A 44 5.88 -12.67 3.14
CA ALA A 44 6.42 -14.03 3.18
C ALA A 44 6.44 -14.74 1.81
N THR A 45 5.49 -14.41 0.92
CA THR A 45 5.38 -15.01 -0.42
C THR A 45 5.62 -14.01 -1.54
N GLY A 46 5.72 -12.71 -1.23
CA GLY A 46 5.72 -11.64 -2.21
C GLY A 46 4.38 -11.44 -2.92
N GLN A 47 3.32 -12.11 -2.47
CA GLN A 47 2.00 -12.02 -3.10
C GLN A 47 1.36 -10.66 -2.83
N LEU A 48 0.88 -10.03 -3.89
CA LEU A 48 0.12 -8.80 -3.85
C LEU A 48 -1.29 -9.05 -4.38
N ARG A 49 -2.28 -8.61 -3.60
CA ARG A 49 -3.68 -8.55 -4.01
C ARG A 49 -4.07 -7.08 -4.11
N ALA A 50 -4.71 -6.68 -5.21
CA ALA A 50 -5.02 -5.29 -5.45
C ALA A 50 -6.37 -5.14 -6.18
N LYS A 51 -7.09 -4.04 -5.85
CA LYS A 51 -8.35 -3.68 -6.50
C LYS A 51 -8.43 -2.18 -6.70
N GLY A 52 -8.64 -1.75 -7.95
CA GLY A 52 -8.96 -0.36 -8.27
C GLY A 52 -10.40 -0.03 -7.87
N VAL A 53 -10.62 1.13 -7.25
CA VAL A 53 -11.93 1.63 -6.84
C VAL A 53 -11.98 3.15 -7.01
N THR A 54 -13.16 3.72 -7.26
CA THR A 54 -13.33 5.18 -7.33
C THR A 54 -13.25 5.82 -5.96
N ASN A 55 -13.75 5.14 -4.94
CA ASN A 55 -13.66 5.55 -3.54
C ASN A 55 -13.55 4.30 -2.65
N ALA A 56 -13.13 4.48 -1.40
CA ALA A 56 -12.90 3.38 -0.46
C ALA A 56 -13.61 3.61 0.90
N PRO A 57 -14.95 3.83 0.91
CA PRO A 57 -15.69 3.81 2.16
C PRO A 57 -15.72 2.39 2.75
N ASN A 58 -16.12 2.26 4.02
CA ASN A 58 -16.16 0.97 4.71
C ASN A 58 -17.01 -0.08 3.98
N VAL A 59 -18.09 0.34 3.30
CA VAL A 59 -18.96 -0.55 2.52
C VAL A 59 -18.24 -1.17 1.31
N VAL A 60 -17.17 -0.58 0.84
CA VAL A 60 -16.32 -1.08 -0.25
C VAL A 60 -15.10 -1.81 0.30
N LEU A 61 -14.40 -1.20 1.27
CA LEU A 61 -13.17 -1.71 1.85
C LEU A 61 -13.39 -3.02 2.61
N HIS A 62 -14.36 -3.06 3.54
CA HIS A 62 -14.53 -4.20 4.44
C HIS A 62 -14.92 -5.50 3.73
N PRO A 63 -15.89 -5.53 2.80
CA PRO A 63 -16.22 -6.76 2.08
C PRO A 63 -15.04 -7.27 1.24
N TRP A 64 -14.33 -6.37 0.56
CA TRP A 64 -13.15 -6.75 -0.20
C TRP A 64 -12.07 -7.36 0.70
N LEU A 65 -11.70 -6.65 1.79
CA LEU A 65 -10.65 -7.11 2.69
C LEU A 65 -11.01 -8.45 3.35
N LYS A 66 -12.26 -8.63 3.78
CA LYS A 66 -12.75 -9.89 4.34
C LYS A 66 -12.63 -11.04 3.35
N ALA A 67 -13.04 -10.83 2.10
CA ALA A 67 -12.95 -11.84 1.05
C ALA A 67 -11.49 -12.26 0.78
N GLU A 68 -10.58 -11.29 0.67
CA GLU A 68 -9.16 -11.55 0.44
C GLU A 68 -8.50 -12.27 1.63
N LEU A 69 -8.85 -11.86 2.85
CA LEU A 69 -8.32 -12.50 4.07
C LEU A 69 -8.82 -13.94 4.21
N LEU A 70 -10.09 -14.23 3.92
CA LEU A 70 -10.61 -15.59 3.93
C LEU A 70 -9.86 -16.49 2.96
N GLN A 71 -9.62 -16.04 1.73
CA GLN A 71 -8.83 -16.80 0.77
C GLN A 71 -7.40 -17.05 1.27
N ILE A 72 -6.77 -16.06 1.90
CA ILE A 72 -5.43 -16.23 2.48
C ILE A 72 -5.47 -17.26 3.62
N LEU A 73 -6.48 -17.20 4.47
CA LEU A 73 -6.64 -18.13 5.59
C LEU A 73 -6.89 -19.56 5.10
N ASP A 74 -7.65 -19.74 4.01
CA ASP A 74 -7.89 -21.04 3.40
C ASP A 74 -6.60 -21.61 2.78
N ASP A 75 -5.75 -20.75 2.22
CA ASP A 75 -4.45 -21.14 1.65
C ASP A 75 -3.37 -21.44 2.72
N LEU A 76 -3.62 -21.09 4.00
CA LEU A 76 -2.68 -21.38 5.08
C LEU A 76 -2.81 -22.85 5.51
N PRO A 77 -1.69 -23.52 5.81
CA PRO A 77 -1.74 -24.86 6.37
C PRO A 77 -2.56 -24.86 7.67
N ASP A 78 -3.28 -25.94 7.90
CA ASP A 78 -4.02 -26.15 9.15
C ASP A 78 -3.06 -26.02 10.33
N SER A 79 -3.44 -25.18 11.29
CA SER A 79 -2.64 -25.06 12.49
C SER A 79 -2.88 -26.31 13.33
N THR A 80 -1.91 -27.21 13.39
CA THR A 80 -1.90 -28.39 14.28
C THR A 80 -1.72 -28.01 15.75
N ARG A 81 -1.76 -26.71 16.08
CA ARG A 81 -1.57 -26.20 17.43
C ARG A 81 -2.80 -26.43 18.28
N ARG A 82 -2.55 -26.88 19.52
CA ARG A 82 -3.61 -27.14 20.51
C ARG A 82 -4.33 -25.85 20.88
N GLU A 83 -5.60 -25.92 21.24
CA GLU A 83 -6.39 -24.77 21.72
C GLU A 83 -5.73 -24.06 22.91
N SER A 84 -5.06 -24.81 23.82
CA SER A 84 -4.28 -24.24 24.92
C SER A 84 -3.19 -23.27 24.47
N ASP A 85 -2.58 -23.53 23.31
CA ASP A 85 -1.52 -22.69 22.76
C ASP A 85 -2.09 -21.44 22.09
N ALA A 86 -3.36 -21.48 21.66
CA ALA A 86 -4.05 -20.35 21.06
C ALA A 86 -4.18 -19.19 22.06
N GLN A 87 -4.61 -19.46 23.28
CA GLN A 87 -4.76 -18.42 24.30
C GLN A 87 -3.43 -17.76 24.66
N ALA A 88 -2.35 -18.54 24.81
CA ALA A 88 -1.02 -18.02 25.08
C ALA A 88 -0.48 -17.12 23.93
N GLN A 89 -0.81 -17.46 22.68
CA GLN A 89 -0.45 -16.63 21.53
C GLN A 89 -1.17 -15.28 21.57
N TRP A 90 -2.48 -15.27 21.84
CA TRP A 90 -3.23 -14.01 21.96
C TRP A 90 -2.73 -13.17 23.13
N GLU A 91 -2.44 -13.79 24.27
CA GLU A 91 -1.86 -13.10 25.42
C GLU A 91 -0.54 -12.40 25.07
N THR A 92 0.33 -13.09 24.33
CA THR A 92 1.61 -12.52 23.87
C THR A 92 1.42 -11.21 23.09
N TRP A 93 0.38 -11.14 22.25
CA TRP A 93 0.12 -9.97 21.43
C TRP A 93 -0.73 -8.90 22.08
N LEU A 94 -1.68 -9.29 22.93
CA LEU A 94 -2.59 -8.39 23.62
C LEU A 94 -2.00 -7.85 24.94
N GLY A 95 -0.99 -8.52 25.51
CA GLY A 95 -0.43 -8.20 26.83
C GLY A 95 -1.30 -8.64 28.00
N HIS A 96 -2.42 -9.33 27.73
CA HIS A 96 -3.34 -9.90 28.74
C HIS A 96 -4.12 -11.05 28.12
N LEU A 97 -4.64 -11.94 28.99
CA LEU A 97 -5.53 -13.02 28.55
C LEU A 97 -6.86 -12.44 28.01
N PRO A 98 -7.31 -12.86 26.84
CA PRO A 98 -8.62 -12.47 26.35
C PRO A 98 -9.73 -13.02 27.24
N HIS A 99 -10.76 -12.21 27.48
CA HIS A 99 -11.92 -12.62 28.31
C HIS A 99 -12.80 -13.69 27.65
N LEU A 100 -12.71 -13.81 26.32
CA LEU A 100 -13.43 -14.82 25.54
C LEU A 100 -12.42 -15.74 24.84
N PRO A 101 -12.74 -17.01 24.66
CA PRO A 101 -11.91 -17.92 23.88
C PRO A 101 -11.86 -17.42 22.42
N LEU A 102 -10.64 -17.19 21.93
CA LEU A 102 -10.38 -16.83 20.55
C LEU A 102 -9.87 -18.06 19.78
N PRO A 103 -10.15 -18.15 18.49
CA PRO A 103 -9.59 -19.20 17.64
C PRO A 103 -8.06 -19.10 17.58
N PRO A 104 -7.36 -20.15 17.15
CA PRO A 104 -5.90 -20.09 16.97
C PRO A 104 -5.48 -18.90 16.13
N LEU A 105 -4.42 -18.19 16.56
CA LEU A 105 -3.87 -17.08 15.82
C LEU A 105 -3.18 -17.60 14.55
N ARG A 106 -3.65 -17.18 13.39
CA ARG A 106 -3.18 -17.63 12.09
C ARG A 106 -2.47 -16.55 11.28
N LEU A 107 -2.83 -15.28 11.50
CA LEU A 107 -2.34 -14.18 10.71
C LEU A 107 -2.17 -12.91 11.56
N ILE A 108 -1.12 -12.14 11.27
CA ILE A 108 -0.95 -10.78 11.77
C ILE A 108 -1.17 -9.83 10.60
N LEU A 109 -2.12 -8.91 10.73
CA LEU A 109 -2.44 -7.89 9.74
C LEU A 109 -1.87 -6.55 10.19
N VAL A 110 -0.80 -6.10 9.52
CA VAL A 110 -0.22 -4.78 9.76
C VAL A 110 -0.94 -3.76 8.88
N TRP A 111 -1.47 -2.70 9.48
CA TRP A 111 -2.15 -1.64 8.78
C TRP A 111 -2.04 -0.29 9.51
N ASP A 112 -2.45 0.79 8.85
CA ASP A 112 -2.43 2.13 9.43
C ASP A 112 -3.68 2.42 10.28
N ASN A 113 -3.69 3.59 10.92
CA ASN A 113 -4.74 4.04 11.83
C ASN A 113 -5.91 4.75 11.11
N LEU A 114 -6.24 4.39 9.88
CA LEU A 114 -7.43 4.93 9.21
C LEU A 114 -8.70 4.55 9.97
N ALA A 115 -9.67 5.47 10.02
CA ALA A 115 -10.93 5.27 10.74
C ALA A 115 -11.67 3.99 10.32
N GLY A 116 -11.59 3.61 9.04
CA GLY A 116 -12.15 2.33 8.55
C GLY A 116 -11.48 1.11 9.15
N HIS A 117 -10.20 1.17 9.43
CA HIS A 117 -9.42 0.10 10.03
C HIS A 117 -9.70 -0.06 11.54
N LEU A 118 -10.10 1.03 12.20
CA LEU A 118 -10.45 1.05 13.63
C LEU A 118 -11.92 0.69 13.89
N SER A 119 -12.68 0.34 12.86
CA SER A 119 -14.09 -0.05 13.00
C SER A 119 -14.24 -1.26 13.92
N THR A 120 -15.00 -1.12 15.00
CA THR A 120 -15.23 -2.19 15.99
C THR A 120 -15.71 -3.48 15.33
N SER A 121 -16.65 -3.39 14.39
CA SER A 121 -17.18 -4.55 13.68
C SER A 121 -16.11 -5.28 12.86
N MET A 122 -15.14 -4.54 12.32
CA MET A 122 -14.02 -5.13 11.57
C MET A 122 -13.02 -5.80 12.50
N VAL A 123 -12.68 -5.16 13.62
CA VAL A 123 -11.76 -5.71 14.62
C VAL A 123 -12.32 -7.00 15.24
N ILE A 124 -13.60 -7.01 15.61
CA ILE A 124 -14.28 -8.21 16.13
C ILE A 124 -14.24 -9.33 15.08
N TRP A 125 -14.51 -9.01 13.82
CA TRP A 125 -14.47 -9.99 12.74
C TRP A 125 -13.05 -10.59 12.58
N LEU A 126 -12.00 -9.77 12.63
CA LEU A 126 -10.61 -10.23 12.56
C LEU A 126 -10.28 -11.21 13.67
N PHE A 127 -10.62 -10.88 14.91
CA PHE A 127 -10.39 -11.75 16.06
C PHE A 127 -11.13 -13.07 15.92
N ALA A 128 -12.39 -13.04 15.48
CA ALA A 128 -13.19 -14.25 15.26
C ALA A 128 -12.60 -15.19 14.17
N HIS A 129 -11.71 -14.69 13.32
CA HIS A 129 -11.05 -15.45 12.25
C HIS A 129 -9.56 -15.73 12.51
N GLY A 130 -9.08 -15.51 13.75
CA GLY A 130 -7.68 -15.75 14.08
C GLY A 130 -6.71 -14.75 13.46
N VAL A 131 -7.15 -13.53 13.18
CA VAL A 131 -6.34 -12.46 12.62
C VAL A 131 -6.10 -11.38 13.67
N MET A 132 -4.83 -11.14 14.01
CA MET A 132 -4.43 -10.06 14.92
C MET A 132 -4.19 -8.79 14.15
N PRO A 133 -4.98 -7.70 14.34
CA PRO A 133 -4.68 -6.40 13.78
C PRO A 133 -3.51 -5.76 14.55
N LEU A 134 -2.47 -5.37 13.82
CA LEU A 134 -1.33 -4.64 14.36
C LEU A 134 -1.27 -3.25 13.69
N TYR A 135 -1.54 -2.22 14.48
CA TYR A 135 -1.56 -0.86 13.99
C TYR A 135 -0.17 -0.24 13.99
N THR A 136 0.18 0.46 12.91
CA THR A 136 1.41 1.22 12.88
C THR A 136 1.36 2.36 13.92
N PRO A 137 2.50 2.77 14.50
CA PRO A 137 2.54 3.94 15.39
C PRO A 137 1.97 5.18 14.70
N LEU A 138 1.44 6.11 15.49
CA LEU A 138 1.05 7.42 14.98
C LEU A 138 2.26 8.07 14.25
N SER A 139 2.02 8.60 13.08
CA SER A 139 3.07 9.13 12.17
C SER A 139 4.05 8.08 11.61
N GLY A 140 3.79 6.79 11.81
CA GLY A 140 4.61 5.67 11.33
C GLY A 140 4.04 4.94 10.11
N SER A 141 3.22 5.59 9.27
CA SER A 141 2.58 4.96 8.10
C SER A 141 3.60 4.33 7.13
N TRP A 142 4.84 4.86 7.09
CA TRP A 142 5.93 4.30 6.29
C TRP A 142 6.32 2.85 6.68
N LEU A 143 5.92 2.38 7.87
CA LEU A 143 6.07 0.98 8.27
C LEU A 143 5.06 0.07 7.56
N ASN A 144 4.00 0.63 6.97
CA ASN A 144 3.08 -0.12 6.15
C ASN A 144 3.69 -0.40 4.78
N MET A 145 4.20 -1.61 4.58
CA MET A 145 4.85 -2.02 3.33
C MET A 145 3.93 -1.90 2.11
N ALA A 146 2.61 -1.92 2.30
CA ALA A 146 1.65 -1.78 1.20
C ALA A 146 1.80 -0.44 0.47
N GLU A 147 2.12 0.65 1.16
CA GLU A 147 2.37 1.96 0.52
C GLU A 147 3.59 1.92 -0.40
N SER A 148 4.68 1.27 0.04
CA SER A 148 5.88 1.12 -0.77
C SER A 148 5.61 0.31 -2.03
N VAL A 149 4.84 -0.79 -1.91
CA VAL A 149 4.45 -1.63 -3.03
C VAL A 149 3.51 -0.88 -3.98
N GLN A 150 2.53 -0.13 -3.47
CA GLN A 150 1.66 0.73 -4.28
C GLN A 150 2.47 1.73 -5.10
N ARG A 151 3.47 2.37 -4.49
CA ARG A 151 4.35 3.32 -5.18
C ARG A 151 5.11 2.68 -6.33
N ILE A 152 5.60 1.44 -6.14
CA ILE A 152 6.27 0.67 -7.20
C ILE A 152 5.29 0.35 -8.34
N ILE A 153 4.07 -0.09 -8.03
CA ILE A 153 3.04 -0.39 -9.03
C ILE A 153 2.69 0.87 -9.82
N CYS A 154 2.37 1.97 -9.13
CA CYS A 154 2.06 3.23 -9.79
C CYS A 154 3.21 3.69 -10.69
N GLY A 155 4.46 3.59 -10.20
CA GLY A 155 5.63 3.98 -11.00
C GLY A 155 5.90 3.08 -12.21
N ARG A 156 5.61 1.79 -12.14
CA ARG A 156 5.91 0.83 -13.21
C ARG A 156 4.75 0.58 -14.17
N ALA A 157 3.53 0.50 -13.65
CA ALA A 157 2.36 0.14 -14.45
C ALA A 157 1.61 1.38 -14.98
N LEU A 158 1.61 2.48 -14.25
CA LEU A 158 0.83 3.68 -14.59
C LEU A 158 1.68 4.84 -15.11
N ASN A 159 2.99 4.80 -14.93
CA ASN A 159 3.87 5.87 -15.41
C ASN A 159 3.86 5.92 -16.94
N GLY A 160 3.53 7.10 -17.49
CA GLY A 160 3.36 7.29 -18.93
C GLY A 160 2.01 6.85 -19.50
N GLN A 161 1.14 6.26 -18.70
CA GLN A 161 -0.26 6.01 -19.05
C GLN A 161 -1.09 7.26 -18.74
N HIS A 162 -1.93 7.64 -19.69
CA HIS A 162 -2.83 8.79 -19.56
C HIS A 162 -4.28 8.33 -19.80
N PRO A 163 -4.86 7.57 -18.85
CA PRO A 163 -6.24 7.12 -19.01
C PRO A 163 -7.18 8.33 -19.08
N LYS A 164 -8.12 8.29 -20.03
CA LYS A 164 -9.09 9.38 -20.20
C LYS A 164 -10.13 9.44 -19.06
N THR A 165 -10.33 8.33 -18.38
CA THR A 165 -11.26 8.19 -17.25
C THR A 165 -10.60 7.43 -16.11
N ALA A 166 -11.15 7.58 -14.90
CA ALA A 166 -10.70 6.88 -13.70
C ALA A 166 -11.30 5.45 -13.58
N ALA A 167 -12.12 5.05 -14.53
CA ALA A 167 -12.78 3.73 -14.58
C ALA A 167 -12.12 2.84 -15.63
#